data_8628ae955a510142e8d141176ae0d8f4
#
_entry.id   8628ae955a510142e8d141176ae0d8f4
#
_cell.length_a   1.000
_cell.length_b   1.000
_cell.length_c   1.000
_cell.angle_alpha   90.00
_cell.angle_beta   90.00
_cell.angle_gamma   90.00
#
_symmetry.space_group_name_H-M   'P 1'
#
loop_
_entity.id
_entity.type
_entity.pdbx_description
1 polymer ?
#
loop_
_entity_poly.entity_id
_entity_poly.type
_entity_poly.pdbx_seq_one_letter_code
_entity_poly.pdbx_strand_id
1 'polypeptide(L)'
;MDLMATRFRDVQRRHGNDAVGVISTGQLVTEEFYALGKLVQLGIGTSNYDGNTTLCMSTAVAGYKRSFGSDGPPAAYEDFDTADVVLLIGANIADNHPILCRRLQSNPNKVLVVVDPRVTKTAMLADLH
;
A
#
# COMPACT_ATOMS: atom_id res chain seq x y z
N MET A 1 -28.62 4.77 -5.10
CA MET A 1 -28.18 6.05 -4.48
C MET A 1 -29.09 6.46 -3.33
N ASP A 2 -30.41 6.49 -3.52
CA ASP A 2 -31.35 6.99 -2.49
C ASP A 2 -31.28 6.24 -1.16
N LEU A 3 -31.11 4.91 -1.18
CA LEU A 3 -30.94 4.12 0.04
C LEU A 3 -29.71 4.55 0.85
N MET A 4 -28.56 4.74 0.17
CA MET A 4 -27.33 5.19 0.83
C MET A 4 -27.50 6.58 1.45
N ALA A 5 -28.02 7.54 0.66
CA ALA A 5 -28.25 8.89 1.13
C ALA A 5 -29.22 8.93 2.32
N THR A 6 -30.28 8.11 2.29
CA THR A 6 -31.24 7.99 3.39
C THR A 6 -30.58 7.43 4.65
N ARG A 7 -29.76 6.39 4.52
CA ARG A 7 -29.07 5.76 5.67
C ARG A 7 -28.05 6.71 6.29
N PHE A 8 -27.24 7.41 5.48
CA PHE A 8 -26.29 8.39 6.01
C PHE A 8 -27.01 9.51 6.78
N ARG A 9 -28.06 10.08 6.21
CA ARG A 9 -28.86 11.12 6.90
C ARG A 9 -29.49 10.59 8.19
N ASP A 10 -29.91 9.35 8.21
CA ASP A 10 -30.51 8.73 9.38
C ASP A 10 -29.50 8.57 10.52
N VAL A 11 -28.29 8.09 10.20
CA VAL A 11 -27.17 7.97 11.15
C VAL A 11 -26.77 9.36 11.67
N GLN A 12 -26.62 10.35 10.78
CA GLN A 12 -26.27 11.72 11.17
C GLN A 12 -27.31 12.34 12.10
N ARG A 13 -28.60 12.14 11.82
CA ARG A 13 -29.68 12.65 12.68
C ARG A 13 -29.70 12.04 14.07
N ARG A 14 -29.34 10.76 14.19
CA ARG A 14 -29.38 10.03 15.46
C ARG A 14 -28.10 10.21 16.29
N HIS A 15 -26.95 10.30 15.64
CA HIS A 15 -25.65 10.16 16.28
C HIS A 15 -24.69 11.33 15.99
N GLY A 16 -25.11 12.30 15.18
CA GLY A 16 -24.26 13.41 14.75
C GLY A 16 -23.42 13.09 13.51
N ASN A 17 -22.78 14.12 12.96
CA ASN A 17 -22.01 14.01 11.72
C ASN A 17 -20.77 13.11 11.88
N ASP A 18 -20.14 13.12 13.03
CA ASP A 18 -18.94 12.33 13.32
C ASP A 18 -19.19 10.81 13.46
N ALA A 19 -20.46 10.40 13.42
CA ALA A 19 -20.82 8.99 13.28
C ALA A 19 -20.61 8.44 11.86
N VAL A 20 -20.26 9.30 10.89
CA VAL A 20 -19.93 8.94 9.52
C VAL A 20 -18.43 9.17 9.31
N GLY A 21 -17.75 8.16 8.81
CA GLY A 21 -16.35 8.23 8.40
C GLY A 21 -16.19 7.82 6.93
N VAL A 22 -15.14 8.34 6.29
CA VAL A 22 -14.78 8.02 4.90
C VAL A 22 -13.33 7.59 4.84
N ILE A 23 -13.07 6.45 4.22
CA ILE A 23 -11.73 6.00 3.88
C ILE A 23 -11.64 5.92 2.35
N SER A 24 -10.72 6.68 1.78
CA SER A 24 -10.49 6.69 0.34
C SER A 24 -9.28 5.85 -0.06
N THR A 25 -9.19 5.54 -1.35
CA THR A 25 -7.96 5.02 -1.94
C THR A 25 -6.96 6.15 -2.22
N GLY A 26 -5.66 5.84 -2.22
CA GLY A 26 -4.60 6.76 -2.65
C GLY A 26 -4.45 6.89 -4.18
N GLN A 27 -5.25 6.16 -4.97
CA GLN A 27 -5.15 6.12 -6.43
C GLN A 27 -6.21 6.98 -7.15
N LEU A 28 -6.91 7.84 -6.44
CA LEU A 28 -7.81 8.81 -7.04
C LEU A 28 -7.03 9.90 -7.81
N VAL A 29 -7.63 10.50 -8.82
CA VAL A 29 -7.09 11.71 -9.43
C VAL A 29 -7.36 12.92 -8.53
N THR A 30 -6.62 14.01 -8.73
CA THR A 30 -6.67 15.19 -7.85
C THR A 30 -8.08 15.76 -7.71
N GLU A 31 -8.83 15.80 -8.81
CA GLU A 31 -10.20 16.31 -8.84
C GLU A 31 -11.17 15.46 -8.00
N GLU A 32 -10.97 14.15 -7.99
CA GLU A 32 -11.77 13.23 -7.17
C GLU A 32 -11.47 13.41 -5.69
N PHE A 33 -10.20 13.55 -5.30
CA PHE A 33 -9.82 13.89 -3.92
C PHE A 33 -10.44 15.21 -3.47
N TYR A 34 -10.40 16.22 -4.34
CA TYR A 34 -10.97 17.53 -4.05
C TYR A 34 -12.49 17.45 -3.87
N ALA A 35 -13.19 16.78 -4.80
CA ALA A 35 -14.63 16.59 -4.72
C ALA A 35 -15.04 15.78 -3.49
N LEU A 36 -14.31 14.70 -3.19
CA LEU A 36 -14.55 13.86 -2.03
C LEU A 36 -14.31 14.63 -0.72
N GLY A 37 -13.22 15.39 -0.63
CA GLY A 37 -12.92 16.24 0.52
C GLY A 37 -14.01 17.26 0.77
N LYS A 38 -14.54 17.92 -0.28
CA LYS A 38 -15.69 18.83 -0.17
C LYS A 38 -16.94 18.10 0.29
N LEU A 39 -17.24 16.93 -0.26
CA LEU A 39 -18.38 16.13 0.17
C LEU A 39 -18.31 15.79 1.66
N VAL A 40 -17.14 15.35 2.13
CA VAL A 40 -16.95 14.97 3.53
C VAL A 40 -17.06 16.16 4.46
N GLN A 41 -16.34 17.24 4.18
CA GLN A 41 -16.28 18.38 5.08
C GLN A 41 -17.51 19.29 5.00
N LEU A 42 -18.00 19.58 3.80
CA LEU A 42 -19.12 20.51 3.60
C LEU A 42 -20.47 19.79 3.47
N GLY A 43 -20.49 18.62 2.84
CA GLY A 43 -21.73 17.86 2.63
C GLY A 43 -22.12 17.01 3.82
N ILE A 44 -21.19 16.24 4.38
CA ILE A 44 -21.40 15.40 5.57
C ILE A 44 -21.17 16.22 6.84
N GLY A 45 -20.17 17.10 6.82
CA GLY A 45 -19.82 17.94 7.97
C GLY A 45 -19.02 17.20 9.03
N THR A 46 -18.13 16.29 8.61
CA THR A 46 -17.25 15.55 9.51
C THR A 46 -15.77 15.71 9.11
N SER A 47 -14.87 15.57 10.07
CA SER A 47 -13.41 15.48 9.86
C SER A 47 -12.91 14.04 9.79
N ASN A 48 -13.78 13.06 9.92
CA ASN A 48 -13.44 11.64 9.88
C ASN A 48 -13.18 11.16 8.43
N TYR A 49 -12.08 11.63 7.87
CA TYR A 49 -11.63 11.31 6.52
C TYR A 49 -10.16 10.90 6.52
N ASP A 50 -9.85 9.74 5.98
CA ASP A 50 -8.49 9.23 5.85
C ASP A 50 -8.30 8.50 4.52
N GLY A 51 -7.05 8.28 4.16
CA GLY A 51 -6.64 7.51 2.99
C GLY A 51 -6.02 6.16 3.36
N ASN A 52 -6.11 5.20 2.45
CA ASN A 52 -5.53 3.88 2.65
C ASN A 52 -3.99 3.89 2.80
N THR A 53 -3.31 4.95 2.36
CA THR A 53 -1.86 5.11 2.49
C THR A 53 -1.39 5.04 3.94
N THR A 54 -2.18 5.56 4.87
CA THR A 54 -1.93 5.46 6.32
C THR A 54 -1.91 4.00 6.79
N LEU A 55 -2.76 3.15 6.24
CA LEU A 55 -2.83 1.72 6.55
C LEU A 55 -1.82 0.89 5.75
N CYS A 56 -1.50 1.32 4.52
CA CYS A 56 -0.68 0.57 3.58
C CYS A 56 0.82 0.72 3.85
N MET A 57 1.31 1.94 4.02
CA MET A 57 2.74 2.28 3.97
C MET A 57 3.31 2.90 5.24
N SER A 58 2.52 3.26 6.24
CA SER A 58 3.03 4.01 7.41
C SER A 58 4.14 3.29 8.15
N THR A 59 4.06 1.98 8.30
CA THR A 59 5.12 1.17 8.94
C THR A 59 6.41 1.17 8.10
N ALA A 60 6.28 0.99 6.78
CA ALA A 60 7.43 1.03 5.87
C ALA A 60 8.07 2.41 5.82
N VAL A 61 7.26 3.48 5.73
CA VAL A 61 7.73 4.88 5.78
C VAL A 61 8.48 5.15 7.08
N ALA A 62 7.95 4.73 8.21
CA ALA A 62 8.63 4.87 9.51
C ALA A 62 9.96 4.12 9.54
N GLY A 63 10.00 2.91 8.98
CA GLY A 63 11.21 2.10 8.83
C GLY A 63 12.26 2.78 7.95
N TYR A 64 11.88 3.26 6.76
CA TYR A 64 12.78 3.98 5.85
C TYR A 64 13.36 5.24 6.48
N LYS A 65 12.49 6.09 7.05
CA LYS A 65 12.95 7.32 7.70
C LYS A 65 13.89 7.06 8.87
N ARG A 66 13.66 6.01 9.62
CA ARG A 66 14.47 5.65 10.77
C ARG A 66 15.83 5.06 10.37
N SER A 67 15.88 4.29 9.28
CA SER A 67 17.09 3.61 8.81
C SER A 67 17.91 4.46 7.84
N PHE A 68 17.26 5.22 6.96
CA PHE A 68 17.90 5.93 5.85
C PHE A 68 17.70 7.45 5.87
N GLY A 69 16.87 7.95 6.78
CA GLY A 69 16.59 9.39 6.89
C GLY A 69 15.60 9.95 5.86
N SER A 70 15.15 9.15 4.90
CA SER A 70 14.24 9.55 3.82
C SER A 70 13.11 8.55 3.63
N ASP A 71 12.04 9.02 2.99
CA ASP A 71 10.91 8.17 2.59
C ASP A 71 11.15 7.65 1.17
N GLY A 72 11.76 6.49 1.07
CA GLY A 72 12.01 5.82 -0.20
C GLY A 72 13.11 4.77 -0.10
N PRO A 73 13.10 3.77 -1.00
CA PRO A 73 14.15 2.77 -1.07
C PRO A 73 15.47 3.41 -1.51
N PRO A 74 16.59 3.12 -0.83
CA PRO A 74 17.89 3.70 -1.18
C PRO A 74 18.56 3.03 -2.38
N ALA A 75 18.06 1.87 -2.80
CA ALA A 75 18.62 1.06 -3.88
C ALA A 75 18.03 1.41 -5.25
N ALA A 76 18.71 1.03 -6.32
CA ALA A 76 18.23 1.13 -7.69
C ALA A 76 17.74 -0.23 -8.21
N TYR A 77 16.97 -0.21 -9.30
CA TYR A 77 16.51 -1.46 -9.94
C TYR A 77 17.67 -2.30 -10.50
N GLU A 78 18.75 -1.65 -10.87
CA GLU A 78 19.98 -2.28 -11.38
C GLU A 78 20.66 -3.19 -10.36
N ASP A 79 20.45 -2.93 -9.07
CA ASP A 79 21.00 -3.76 -8.00
C ASP A 79 20.45 -5.21 -8.04
N PHE A 80 19.21 -5.38 -8.52
CA PHE A 80 18.64 -6.71 -8.72
C PHE A 80 19.29 -7.48 -9.87
N ASP A 81 19.85 -6.78 -10.85
CA ASP A 81 20.49 -7.39 -12.02
C ASP A 81 21.90 -7.90 -11.67
N THR A 82 22.55 -7.33 -10.65
CA THR A 82 23.96 -7.53 -10.33
C THR A 82 24.23 -8.13 -8.97
N ALA A 83 23.23 -8.19 -8.08
CA ALA A 83 23.40 -8.73 -6.74
C ALA A 83 23.71 -10.23 -6.76
N ASP A 84 24.72 -10.66 -6.01
CA ASP A 84 25.05 -12.07 -5.81
C ASP A 84 24.05 -12.77 -4.87
N VAL A 85 23.52 -12.04 -3.89
CA VAL A 85 22.53 -12.54 -2.93
C VAL A 85 21.39 -11.57 -2.81
N VAL A 86 20.17 -12.08 -2.93
CA VAL A 86 18.93 -11.30 -2.71
C VAL A 86 18.12 -11.94 -1.61
N LEU A 87 17.84 -11.17 -0.56
CA LEU A 87 17.00 -11.59 0.56
C LEU A 87 15.64 -10.90 0.47
N LEU A 88 14.57 -11.69 0.36
CA LEU A 88 13.19 -11.23 0.40
C LEU A 88 12.52 -11.68 1.70
N ILE A 89 11.99 -10.72 2.46
CA ILE A 89 11.32 -11.00 3.74
C ILE A 89 9.88 -10.51 3.66
N GLY A 90 8.92 -11.44 3.74
CA GLY A 90 7.49 -11.15 3.71
C GLY A 90 7.01 -10.51 2.39
N ALA A 91 7.72 -10.77 1.29
CA ALA A 91 7.47 -10.11 0.01
C ALA A 91 7.16 -11.13 -1.10
N ASN A 92 5.92 -11.11 -1.61
CA ASN A 92 5.51 -11.94 -2.74
C ASN A 92 5.59 -11.15 -4.06
N ILE A 93 6.81 -10.89 -4.53
CA ILE A 93 7.07 -10.05 -5.71
C ILE A 93 6.56 -10.69 -7.01
N ALA A 94 6.42 -12.02 -7.07
CA ALA A 94 5.86 -12.68 -8.24
C ALA A 94 4.40 -12.28 -8.52
N ASP A 95 3.63 -11.99 -7.49
CA ASP A 95 2.25 -11.53 -7.63
C ASP A 95 2.14 -9.99 -7.58
N ASN A 96 2.88 -9.33 -6.68
CA ASN A 96 2.72 -7.88 -6.44
C ASN A 96 3.57 -7.01 -7.38
N HIS A 97 4.74 -7.51 -7.81
CA HIS A 97 5.70 -6.78 -8.63
C HIS A 97 6.28 -7.69 -9.74
N PRO A 98 5.44 -8.18 -10.69
CA PRO A 98 5.86 -9.20 -11.65
C PRO A 98 7.01 -8.76 -12.55
N ILE A 99 7.10 -7.48 -12.89
CA ILE A 99 8.21 -6.96 -13.71
C ILE A 99 9.53 -7.01 -12.95
N LEU A 100 9.53 -6.63 -11.67
CA LEU A 100 10.70 -6.76 -10.80
C LEU A 100 11.10 -8.23 -10.59
N CYS A 101 10.11 -9.10 -10.43
CA CYS A 101 10.33 -10.55 -10.35
C CYS A 101 11.04 -11.10 -11.60
N ARG A 102 10.59 -10.70 -12.79
CA ARG A 102 11.25 -11.07 -14.06
C ARG A 102 12.68 -10.55 -14.14
N ARG A 103 12.91 -9.31 -13.73
CA ARG A 103 14.24 -8.70 -13.70
C ARG A 103 15.18 -9.53 -12.79
N LEU A 104 14.71 -9.84 -11.58
CA LEU A 104 15.43 -10.69 -10.64
C LEU A 104 15.74 -12.08 -11.22
N GLN A 105 14.78 -12.71 -11.90
CA GLN A 105 14.99 -14.01 -12.54
C GLN A 105 16.01 -13.97 -13.69
N SER A 106 16.19 -12.83 -14.33
CA SER A 106 17.16 -12.65 -15.40
C SER A 106 18.61 -12.58 -14.91
N ASN A 107 18.84 -12.42 -13.61
CA ASN A 107 20.17 -12.51 -13.00
C ASN A 107 20.53 -13.99 -12.74
N PRO A 108 21.42 -14.60 -13.52
CA PRO A 108 21.72 -16.04 -13.44
C PRO A 108 22.61 -16.41 -12.25
N ASN A 109 23.31 -15.44 -11.69
CA ASN A 109 24.34 -15.69 -10.65
C ASN A 109 23.83 -15.47 -9.24
N LYS A 110 22.62 -14.97 -9.07
CA LYS A 110 22.07 -14.68 -7.75
C LYS A 110 21.74 -15.93 -6.95
N VAL A 111 21.91 -15.85 -5.66
CA VAL A 111 21.27 -16.72 -4.68
C VAL A 111 20.04 -15.99 -4.11
N LEU A 112 18.86 -16.56 -4.32
CA LEU A 112 17.60 -15.99 -3.82
C LEU A 112 17.19 -16.68 -2.51
N VAL A 113 17.17 -15.91 -1.44
CA VAL A 113 16.71 -16.33 -0.12
C VAL A 113 15.34 -15.68 0.15
N VAL A 114 14.35 -16.49 0.51
CA VAL A 114 13.01 -15.99 0.82
C VAL A 114 12.62 -16.40 2.23
N VAL A 115 12.17 -15.42 3.02
CA VAL A 115 11.61 -15.63 4.36
C VAL A 115 10.13 -15.26 4.30
N ASP A 116 9.27 -16.27 4.27
CA ASP A 116 7.80 -16.13 4.23
C ASP A 116 7.18 -17.33 4.95
N PRO A 117 6.14 -17.14 5.78
CA PRO A 117 5.44 -18.27 6.43
C PRO A 117 4.65 -19.14 5.44
N ARG A 118 4.48 -18.71 4.20
CA ARG A 118 3.77 -19.42 3.14
C ARG A 118 4.69 -19.74 1.98
N VAL A 119 4.49 -20.87 1.35
CA VAL A 119 5.12 -21.20 0.06
C VAL A 119 4.40 -20.42 -1.05
N THR A 120 4.82 -19.17 -1.24
CA THR A 120 4.31 -18.28 -2.30
C THR A 120 4.94 -18.60 -3.65
N LYS A 121 4.43 -18.01 -4.74
CA LYS A 121 5.10 -18.12 -6.05
C LYS A 121 6.55 -17.60 -6.01
N THR A 122 6.81 -16.59 -5.21
CA THR A 122 8.18 -16.08 -5.00
C THR A 122 9.03 -17.10 -4.24
N ALA A 123 8.49 -17.71 -3.19
CA ALA A 123 9.17 -18.75 -2.43
C ALA A 123 9.50 -19.98 -3.28
N MET A 124 8.65 -20.33 -4.23
CA MET A 124 8.91 -21.43 -5.19
C MET A 124 10.07 -21.14 -6.15
N LEU A 125 10.50 -19.89 -6.29
CA LEU A 125 11.64 -19.47 -7.11
C LEU A 125 12.94 -19.37 -6.29
N ALA A 126 12.85 -19.52 -4.97
CA ALA A 126 13.98 -19.34 -4.06
C ALA A 126 14.94 -20.54 -4.09
N ASP A 127 16.22 -20.24 -3.93
CA ASP A 127 17.25 -21.26 -3.68
C ASP A 127 17.18 -21.72 -2.21
N LEU A 128 16.75 -20.83 -1.32
CA LEU A 128 16.50 -21.12 0.09
C LEU A 128 15.21 -20.45 0.57
N HIS A 129 14.27 -21.25 1.13
CA HIS A 129 13.01 -20.79 1.73
C HIS A 129 12.89 -21.27 3.18
#